data_eb2fa5affe584c27e542aaba27fd8db8
#
_entry.id   eb2fa5affe584c27e542aaba27fd8db8
#
_cell.length_a   1.000
_cell.length_b   1.000
_cell.length_c   1.000
_cell.angle_alpha   90.00
_cell.angle_beta   90.00
_cell.angle_gamma   90.00
#
_symmetry.space_group_name_H-M   'P 1'
#
loop_
_entity.id
_entity.type
_entity.pdbx_description
1 polymer ?
#
loop_
_entity_poly.entity_id
_entity_poly.type
_entity_poly.pdbx_seq_one_letter_code
_entity_poly.pdbx_strand_id
1 'polypeptide(L)'
;MFTKFRILAGASVIALGTMIAGTVQAAETIKVGILHSLSGTMAISETTLKDTMLMLIDAQNKKGGLLGKKLEAVVVDPASNWPLFAEKMRELLSVHKVDVVFGNWTSVSRKSVLPVVEELNGMLFYPVQYEGEESSRNVFYTGAAPNQQAIPAVKYLMGEDGGE
;
A
#
# COMPACT_ATOMS: atom_id res chain seq x y z
N MET A 1 22.83 -88.24 21.29
CA MET A 1 21.51 -87.59 21.41
C MET A 1 21.82 -86.12 21.38
N PHE A 2 21.71 -85.48 20.18
CA PHE A 2 22.13 -84.12 19.97
C PHE A 2 20.89 -83.25 19.76
N THR A 3 20.64 -82.35 20.70
CA THR A 3 19.53 -81.35 20.64
C THR A 3 20.01 -80.16 19.93
N LYS A 4 19.37 -79.81 18.76
CA LYS A 4 19.67 -78.61 17.97
C LYS A 4 18.95 -77.41 18.55
N PHE A 5 19.67 -76.39 19.00
CA PHE A 5 19.18 -75.08 19.36
C PHE A 5 19.02 -74.25 18.08
N ARG A 6 17.80 -73.79 17.80
CA ARG A 6 17.49 -72.85 16.75
C ARG A 6 17.41 -71.43 17.36
N ILE A 7 18.37 -70.60 16.97
CA ILE A 7 18.37 -69.19 17.31
C ILE A 7 17.46 -68.45 16.25
N LEU A 8 16.34 -67.89 16.69
CA LEU A 8 15.54 -66.94 15.87
C LEU A 8 16.19 -65.57 15.99
N ALA A 9 16.74 -65.05 14.89
CA ALA A 9 17.16 -63.69 14.77
C ALA A 9 15.95 -62.84 14.43
N GLY A 10 15.48 -62.04 15.38
CA GLY A 10 14.44 -61.03 15.15
C GLY A 10 15.05 -59.77 14.52
N ALA A 11 14.71 -59.49 13.29
CA ALA A 11 15.07 -58.22 12.61
C ALA A 11 14.10 -57.12 13.03
N SER A 12 14.58 -56.21 13.90
CA SER A 12 13.85 -54.98 14.22
C SER A 12 14.04 -53.97 13.11
N VAL A 13 13.00 -53.69 12.31
CA VAL A 13 12.97 -52.62 11.33
C VAL A 13 12.66 -51.33 12.10
N ILE A 14 13.68 -50.50 12.32
CA ILE A 14 13.47 -49.11 12.81
C ILE A 14 13.06 -48.26 11.60
N ALA A 15 11.77 -47.95 11.52
CA ALA A 15 11.24 -46.99 10.58
C ALA A 15 11.64 -45.56 11.02
N LEU A 16 12.68 -45.02 10.39
CA LEU A 16 13.11 -43.64 10.57
C LEU A 16 12.07 -42.73 9.85
N GLY A 17 11.08 -42.26 10.60
CA GLY A 17 10.14 -41.26 10.12
C GLY A 17 10.86 -39.92 9.94
N THR A 18 11.22 -39.57 8.70
CA THR A 18 11.67 -38.24 8.33
C THR A 18 10.51 -37.27 8.49
N MET A 19 10.45 -36.56 9.62
CA MET A 19 9.62 -35.36 9.74
C MET A 19 10.19 -34.33 8.79
N ILE A 20 9.55 -34.17 7.64
CA ILE A 20 9.75 -33.02 6.78
C ILE A 20 9.10 -31.85 7.52
N ALA A 21 9.87 -31.10 8.31
CA ALA A 21 9.49 -29.82 8.80
C ALA A 21 9.41 -28.90 7.58
N GLY A 22 8.23 -28.82 6.98
CA GLY A 22 7.94 -27.82 5.96
C GLY A 22 8.21 -26.46 6.58
N THR A 23 9.22 -25.75 6.07
CA THR A 23 9.39 -24.34 6.38
C THR A 23 8.11 -23.65 5.93
N VAL A 24 7.30 -23.20 6.87
CA VAL A 24 6.18 -22.30 6.60
C VAL A 24 6.84 -21.00 6.12
N GLN A 25 7.06 -20.91 4.82
CA GLN A 25 7.46 -19.64 4.22
C GLN A 25 6.29 -18.70 4.42
N ALA A 26 6.52 -17.59 5.13
CA ALA A 26 5.50 -16.55 5.28
C ALA A 26 4.98 -16.21 3.87
N ALA A 27 3.67 -16.33 3.67
CA ALA A 27 3.08 -16.02 2.38
C ALA A 27 3.48 -14.58 2.02
N GLU A 28 4.11 -14.41 0.85
CA GLU A 28 4.47 -13.08 0.37
C GLU A 28 3.21 -12.22 0.31
N THR A 29 3.27 -11.03 0.89
CA THR A 29 2.20 -10.02 0.84
C THR A 29 2.54 -8.95 -0.18
N ILE A 30 1.52 -8.28 -0.71
CA ILE A 30 1.68 -7.01 -1.43
C ILE A 30 1.48 -5.91 -0.40
N LYS A 31 2.51 -5.12 -0.15
CA LYS A 31 2.48 -4.05 0.84
C LYS A 31 1.96 -2.76 0.24
N VAL A 32 0.92 -2.22 0.84
CA VAL A 32 0.26 -0.98 0.43
C VAL A 32 0.53 0.09 1.48
N GLY A 33 1.32 1.08 1.15
CA GLY A 33 1.54 2.26 1.97
C GLY A 33 0.31 3.17 1.97
N ILE A 34 -0.08 3.65 3.14
CA ILE A 34 -1.16 4.61 3.32
C ILE A 34 -0.58 5.83 4.03
N LEU A 35 -0.46 6.94 3.27
CA LEU A 35 0.17 8.18 3.71
C LEU A 35 -0.87 9.29 3.82
N HIS A 36 -1.52 9.37 4.97
CA HIS A 36 -2.54 10.35 5.29
C HIS A 36 -2.36 10.90 6.70
N SER A 37 -2.59 12.20 6.90
CA SER A 37 -2.54 12.83 8.21
C SER A 37 -3.67 12.29 9.09
N LEU A 38 -3.29 11.66 10.20
CA LEU A 38 -4.21 11.16 11.22
C LEU A 38 -4.28 12.10 12.42
N SER A 39 -3.38 13.09 12.45
CA SER A 39 -3.33 14.17 13.43
C SER A 39 -3.05 15.50 12.74
N GLY A 40 -3.21 16.62 13.49
CA GLY A 40 -3.10 17.97 12.95
C GLY A 40 -4.33 18.42 12.16
N THR A 41 -4.19 19.52 11.41
CA THR A 41 -5.30 20.24 10.77
C THR A 41 -6.01 19.46 9.66
N MET A 42 -5.29 18.56 8.97
CA MET A 42 -5.84 17.78 7.86
C MET A 42 -6.48 16.46 8.30
N ALA A 43 -6.35 16.08 9.57
CA ALA A 43 -6.87 14.81 10.08
C ALA A 43 -8.37 14.62 9.83
N ILE A 44 -9.16 15.69 9.91
CA ILE A 44 -10.61 15.66 9.68
C ILE A 44 -10.97 15.12 8.28
N SER A 45 -10.16 15.40 7.27
CA SER A 45 -10.39 14.94 5.89
C SER A 45 -9.66 13.62 5.62
N GLU A 46 -8.41 13.51 6.07
CA GLU A 46 -7.52 12.42 5.67
C GLU A 46 -7.76 11.11 6.43
N THR A 47 -8.31 11.16 7.66
CA THR A 47 -8.67 9.95 8.41
C THR A 47 -9.69 9.09 7.67
N THR A 48 -10.70 9.72 7.05
CA THR A 48 -11.72 9.01 6.28
C THR A 48 -11.12 8.31 5.05
N LEU A 49 -10.12 8.94 4.40
CA LEU A 49 -9.42 8.32 3.26
C LEU A 49 -8.63 7.09 3.70
N LYS A 50 -7.91 7.16 4.82
CA LYS A 50 -7.23 6.02 5.41
C LYS A 50 -8.22 4.89 5.72
N ASP A 51 -9.36 5.18 6.34
CA ASP A 51 -10.38 4.19 6.67
C ASP A 51 -10.98 3.53 5.42
N THR A 52 -11.21 4.31 4.36
CA THR A 52 -11.67 3.82 3.06
C THR A 52 -10.65 2.85 2.46
N MET A 53 -9.36 3.19 2.48
CA MET A 53 -8.31 2.30 1.98
C MET A 53 -8.24 0.99 2.77
N LEU A 54 -8.32 1.04 4.11
CA LEU A 54 -8.33 -0.15 4.95
C LEU A 54 -9.54 -1.04 4.66
N MET A 55 -10.72 -0.44 4.48
CA MET A 55 -11.95 -1.16 4.09
C MET A 55 -11.78 -1.86 2.74
N LEU A 56 -11.21 -1.18 1.74
CA LEU A 56 -10.99 -1.76 0.41
C LEU A 56 -9.96 -2.90 0.44
N ILE A 57 -8.87 -2.75 1.20
CA ILE A 57 -7.87 -3.80 1.39
C ILE A 57 -8.49 -5.03 2.05
N ASP A 58 -9.29 -4.83 3.11
CA ASP A 58 -9.99 -5.92 3.78
C ASP A 58 -10.97 -6.63 2.82
N ALA A 59 -11.78 -5.86 2.08
CA ALA A 59 -12.70 -6.40 1.10
C ALA A 59 -11.99 -7.21 0.00
N GLN A 60 -10.84 -6.72 -0.50
CA GLN A 60 -10.05 -7.44 -1.50
C GLN A 60 -9.43 -8.71 -0.90
N ASN A 61 -8.96 -8.65 0.34
CA ASN A 61 -8.42 -9.79 1.05
C ASN A 61 -9.46 -10.90 1.31
N LYS A 62 -10.71 -10.52 1.59
CA LYS A 62 -11.83 -11.46 1.71
C LYS A 62 -12.15 -12.18 0.39
N LYS A 63 -11.90 -11.54 -0.75
CA LYS A 63 -12.03 -12.14 -2.09
C LYS A 63 -10.84 -13.02 -2.49
N GLY A 64 -9.83 -13.17 -1.62
CA GLY A 64 -8.64 -13.99 -1.88
C GLY A 64 -7.35 -13.20 -2.13
N GLY A 65 -7.38 -11.88 -1.98
CA GLY A 65 -6.23 -11.01 -2.21
C GLY A 65 -6.06 -10.60 -3.67
N LEU A 66 -4.85 -10.34 -4.08
CA LEU A 66 -4.48 -9.93 -5.43
C LEU A 66 -3.32 -10.80 -5.93
N LEU A 67 -3.43 -11.37 -7.12
CA LEU A 67 -2.41 -12.27 -7.70
C LEU A 67 -2.03 -13.44 -6.76
N GLY A 68 -2.98 -13.95 -5.99
CA GLY A 68 -2.76 -15.01 -5.02
C GLY A 68 -2.09 -14.57 -3.71
N LYS A 69 -1.82 -13.28 -3.52
CA LYS A 69 -1.18 -12.71 -2.33
C LYS A 69 -2.18 -11.85 -1.54
N LYS A 70 -2.02 -11.81 -0.22
CA LYS A 70 -2.77 -10.88 0.62
C LYS A 70 -2.19 -9.47 0.50
N LEU A 71 -3.05 -8.47 0.62
CA LEU A 71 -2.64 -7.08 0.76
C LEU A 71 -2.37 -6.77 2.23
N GLU A 72 -1.25 -6.11 2.50
CA GLU A 72 -0.84 -5.67 3.82
C GLU A 72 -0.78 -4.14 3.85
N ALA A 73 -1.58 -3.52 4.70
CA ALA A 73 -1.58 -2.08 4.86
C ALA A 73 -0.46 -1.62 5.79
N VAL A 74 0.34 -0.66 5.35
CA VAL A 74 1.33 0.05 6.17
C VAL A 74 0.89 1.51 6.28
N VAL A 75 0.34 1.87 7.44
CA VAL A 75 -0.22 3.20 7.69
C VAL A 75 0.81 4.06 8.42
N VAL A 76 1.03 5.29 7.95
CA VAL A 76 1.89 6.27 8.60
C VAL A 76 1.16 7.61 8.75
N ASP A 77 1.47 8.33 9.82
CA ASP A 77 0.91 9.66 10.12
C ASP A 77 1.97 10.74 9.92
N PRO A 78 1.85 11.60 8.91
CA PRO A 78 2.70 12.77 8.73
C PRO A 78 2.21 14.01 9.49
N ALA A 79 1.21 13.87 10.36
CA ALA A 79 0.74 14.89 11.32
C ALA A 79 0.47 16.28 10.70
N SER A 80 -0.02 16.35 9.46
CA SER A 80 -0.25 17.60 8.70
C SER A 80 1.01 18.46 8.54
N ASN A 81 2.19 17.86 8.63
CA ASN A 81 3.48 18.50 8.50
C ASN A 81 4.15 18.15 7.18
N TRP A 82 4.33 19.12 6.29
CA TRP A 82 4.80 18.87 4.93
C TRP A 82 6.19 18.24 4.84
N PRO A 83 7.22 18.68 5.58
CA PRO A 83 8.49 17.97 5.67
C PRO A 83 8.33 16.53 6.13
N LEU A 84 7.49 16.28 7.14
CA LEU A 84 7.26 14.93 7.66
C LEU A 84 6.58 14.02 6.64
N PHE A 85 5.77 14.55 5.71
CA PHE A 85 5.27 13.77 4.58
C PHE A 85 6.41 13.16 3.75
N ALA A 86 7.45 13.94 3.44
CA ALA A 86 8.62 13.46 2.69
C ALA A 86 9.40 12.39 3.48
N GLU A 87 9.58 12.58 4.78
CA GLU A 87 10.23 11.59 5.65
C GLU A 87 9.44 10.29 5.72
N LYS A 88 8.11 10.37 5.90
CA LYS A 88 7.22 9.21 5.94
C LYS A 88 7.11 8.49 4.60
N MET A 89 7.17 9.21 3.47
CA MET A 89 7.27 8.61 2.16
C MET A 89 8.57 7.81 2.02
N ARG A 90 9.70 8.38 2.46
CA ARG A 90 11.01 7.69 2.46
C ARG A 90 10.98 6.46 3.36
N GLU A 91 10.37 6.54 4.53
CA GLU A 91 10.16 5.41 5.46
C GLU A 91 9.37 4.29 4.79
N LEU A 92 8.23 4.60 4.15
CA LEU A 92 7.40 3.62 3.44
C LEU A 92 8.19 2.89 2.35
N LEU A 93 8.92 3.63 1.51
CA LEU A 93 9.63 3.07 0.37
C LEU A 93 10.93 2.36 0.76
N SER A 94 11.71 2.89 1.71
CA SER A 94 13.05 2.37 2.03
C SER A 94 13.06 1.36 3.17
N VAL A 95 12.24 1.58 4.21
CA VAL A 95 12.23 0.75 5.42
C VAL A 95 11.17 -0.34 5.30
N HIS A 96 9.91 0.07 5.06
CA HIS A 96 8.78 -0.86 4.94
C HIS A 96 8.75 -1.56 3.59
N LYS A 97 9.39 -0.99 2.56
CA LYS A 97 9.47 -1.52 1.20
C LYS A 97 8.09 -1.82 0.64
N VAL A 98 7.21 -0.83 0.72
CA VAL A 98 5.87 -0.95 0.16
C VAL A 98 5.93 -0.97 -1.38
N ASP A 99 5.04 -1.73 -2.00
CA ASP A 99 4.97 -1.86 -3.46
C ASP A 99 4.32 -0.62 -4.10
N VAL A 100 3.41 0.02 -3.38
CA VAL A 100 2.64 1.18 -3.84
C VAL A 100 2.21 2.03 -2.66
N VAL A 101 2.07 3.34 -2.86
CA VAL A 101 1.54 4.27 -1.86
C VAL A 101 0.25 4.90 -2.37
N PHE A 102 -0.78 4.91 -1.53
CA PHE A 102 -1.98 5.74 -1.69
C PHE A 102 -1.94 6.83 -0.63
N GLY A 103 -2.08 8.08 -1.04
CA GLY A 103 -2.00 9.12 -0.03
C GLY A 103 -1.92 10.53 -0.56
N ASN A 104 -1.64 11.42 0.37
CA ASN A 104 -1.66 12.85 0.25
C ASN A 104 -3.09 13.40 0.03
N TRP A 105 -3.32 14.59 0.54
CA TRP A 105 -4.56 15.34 0.33
C TRP A 105 -4.26 16.68 -0.35
N THR A 106 -3.35 17.44 0.23
CA THR A 106 -3.02 18.78 -0.26
C THR A 106 -1.96 18.71 -1.36
N SER A 107 -2.00 19.65 -2.29
CA SER A 107 -0.96 19.76 -3.31
C SER A 107 0.41 20.05 -2.73
N VAL A 108 0.49 20.76 -1.61
CA VAL A 108 1.78 20.99 -0.93
C VAL A 108 2.37 19.71 -0.35
N SER A 109 1.54 18.81 0.21
CA SER A 109 2.01 17.50 0.67
C SER A 109 2.50 16.64 -0.50
N ARG A 110 1.76 16.63 -1.62
CA ARG A 110 2.19 15.94 -2.84
C ARG A 110 3.53 16.45 -3.35
N LYS A 111 3.69 17.76 -3.44
CA LYS A 111 4.95 18.39 -3.88
C LYS A 111 6.11 18.11 -2.94
N SER A 112 5.83 17.93 -1.65
CA SER A 112 6.87 17.54 -0.67
C SER A 112 7.36 16.11 -0.87
N VAL A 113 6.47 15.18 -1.26
CA VAL A 113 6.85 13.77 -1.46
C VAL A 113 7.38 13.48 -2.86
N LEU A 114 7.06 14.30 -3.85
CA LEU A 114 7.39 14.07 -5.25
C LEU A 114 8.89 13.77 -5.48
N PRO A 115 9.84 14.57 -4.94
CA PRO A 115 11.27 14.27 -5.10
C PRO A 115 11.68 12.91 -4.53
N VAL A 116 11.06 12.50 -3.40
CA VAL A 116 11.36 11.23 -2.75
C VAL A 116 10.82 10.06 -3.55
N VAL A 117 9.60 10.19 -4.09
CA VAL A 117 8.97 9.16 -4.92
C VAL A 117 9.80 8.92 -6.18
N GLU A 118 10.28 9.98 -6.81
CA GLU A 118 11.11 9.91 -8.02
C GLU A 118 12.51 9.35 -7.73
N GLU A 119 13.18 9.84 -6.68
CA GLU A 119 14.51 9.38 -6.26
C GLU A 119 14.54 7.87 -5.97
N LEU A 120 13.51 7.38 -5.27
CA LEU A 120 13.42 5.98 -4.86
C LEU A 120 12.65 5.11 -5.87
N ASN A 121 12.27 5.67 -7.01
CA ASN A 121 11.46 5.02 -8.04
C ASN A 121 10.20 4.34 -7.46
N GLY A 122 9.55 5.01 -6.50
CA GLY A 122 8.31 4.58 -5.88
C GLY A 122 7.11 4.79 -6.80
N MET A 123 5.94 4.36 -6.35
CA MET A 123 4.67 4.54 -7.04
C MET A 123 3.66 5.19 -6.09
N LEU A 124 3.15 6.36 -6.47
CA LEU A 124 2.13 7.09 -5.72
C LEU A 124 0.83 7.22 -6.49
N PHE A 125 -0.28 6.82 -5.90
CA PHE A 125 -1.64 7.17 -6.34
C PHE A 125 -2.14 8.34 -5.52
N TYR A 126 -2.29 9.49 -6.17
CA TYR A 126 -2.79 10.73 -5.59
C TYR A 126 -4.30 10.85 -5.88
N PRO A 127 -5.18 10.76 -4.84
CA PRO A 127 -6.62 10.58 -5.05
C PRO A 127 -7.41 11.87 -5.24
N VAL A 128 -6.80 13.03 -5.05
CA VAL A 128 -7.50 14.32 -5.03
C VAL A 128 -7.29 15.08 -6.34
N GLN A 129 -8.14 16.04 -6.64
CA GLN A 129 -7.95 16.96 -7.76
C GLN A 129 -6.62 17.74 -7.62
N TYR A 130 -6.06 18.16 -8.73
CA TYR A 130 -4.81 18.90 -8.76
C TYR A 130 -4.85 20.03 -9.80
N GLU A 131 -3.91 20.95 -9.69
CA GLU A 131 -3.89 22.19 -10.46
C GLU A 131 -3.43 22.01 -11.92
N GLY A 132 -2.98 20.83 -12.29
CA GLY A 132 -2.35 20.58 -13.59
C GLY A 132 -0.88 21.01 -13.62
N GLU A 133 -0.32 21.07 -14.83
CA GLU A 133 1.07 21.52 -15.11
C GLU A 133 2.16 20.78 -14.33
N GLU A 134 1.83 19.61 -13.78
CA GLU A 134 2.73 18.70 -13.11
C GLU A 134 2.56 17.31 -13.71
N SER A 135 3.65 16.69 -14.05
CA SER A 135 3.65 15.29 -14.50
C SER A 135 4.85 14.56 -13.92
N SER A 136 4.61 13.34 -13.45
CA SER A 136 5.65 12.44 -13.00
C SER A 136 5.32 11.03 -13.46
N ARG A 137 6.32 10.30 -13.91
CA ARG A 137 6.16 8.88 -14.26
C ARG A 137 5.88 8.00 -13.03
N ASN A 138 6.08 8.55 -11.83
CA ASN A 138 5.94 7.85 -10.56
C ASN A 138 4.63 8.20 -9.83
N VAL A 139 3.83 9.14 -10.36
CA VAL A 139 2.58 9.60 -9.73
C VAL A 139 1.40 9.38 -10.67
N PHE A 140 0.38 8.70 -10.18
CA PHE A 140 -0.91 8.53 -10.82
C PHE A 140 -1.90 9.53 -10.22
N TYR A 141 -2.25 10.55 -11.00
CA TYR A 141 -3.24 11.57 -10.62
C TYR A 141 -4.64 11.02 -10.93
N THR A 142 -5.36 10.58 -9.91
CA THR A 142 -6.66 9.93 -10.07
C THR A 142 -7.84 10.86 -9.78
N GLY A 143 -7.57 12.06 -9.28
CA GLY A 143 -8.56 13.13 -9.11
C GLY A 143 -8.76 13.96 -10.39
N ALA A 144 -9.70 14.90 -10.32
CA ALA A 144 -10.05 15.75 -11.45
C ALA A 144 -8.89 16.68 -11.86
N ALA A 145 -8.64 16.76 -13.15
CA ALA A 145 -7.73 17.72 -13.75
C ALA A 145 -8.46 19.07 -14.02
N PRO A 146 -7.75 20.18 -14.24
CA PRO A 146 -8.34 21.50 -14.45
C PRO A 146 -9.37 21.57 -15.57
N ASN A 147 -9.19 20.84 -16.66
CA ASN A 147 -10.14 20.74 -17.76
C ASN A 147 -11.44 20.02 -17.41
N GLN A 148 -11.46 19.30 -16.31
CA GLN A 148 -12.65 18.59 -15.82
C GLN A 148 -13.39 19.36 -14.72
N GLN A 149 -12.76 20.34 -14.10
CA GLN A 149 -13.30 21.07 -12.97
C GLN A 149 -13.18 22.59 -13.11
N ALA A 150 -11.99 23.16 -13.01
CA ALA A 150 -11.80 24.61 -12.95
C ALA A 150 -12.16 25.32 -14.26
N ILE A 151 -11.73 24.81 -15.39
CA ILE A 151 -12.00 25.44 -16.70
C ILE A 151 -13.49 25.46 -17.03
N PRO A 152 -14.25 24.35 -16.90
CA PRO A 152 -15.70 24.40 -17.08
C PRO A 152 -16.40 25.34 -16.10
N ALA A 153 -15.99 25.39 -14.84
CA ALA A 153 -16.57 26.27 -13.83
C ALA A 153 -16.39 27.76 -14.22
N VAL A 154 -15.17 28.16 -14.62
CA VAL A 154 -14.91 29.53 -15.08
C VAL A 154 -15.73 29.85 -16.34
N LYS A 155 -15.80 28.93 -17.31
CA LYS A 155 -16.60 29.12 -18.51
C LYS A 155 -18.08 29.31 -18.20
N TYR A 156 -18.62 28.52 -17.24
CA TYR A 156 -20.01 28.69 -16.78
C TYR A 156 -20.23 30.06 -16.13
N LEU A 157 -19.38 30.44 -15.17
CA LEU A 157 -19.46 31.70 -14.45
C LEU A 157 -19.29 32.93 -15.36
N MET A 158 -18.56 32.80 -16.47
CA MET A 158 -18.33 33.86 -17.46
C MET A 158 -19.36 33.85 -18.62
N GLY A 159 -20.21 32.83 -18.66
CA GLY A 159 -21.25 32.70 -19.69
C GLY A 159 -22.54 33.43 -19.35
N GLU A 160 -23.46 33.48 -20.32
CA GLU A 160 -24.76 34.14 -20.17
C GLU A 160 -25.66 33.47 -19.12
N ASP A 161 -25.48 32.17 -18.87
CA ASP A 161 -26.29 31.39 -17.92
C ASP A 161 -25.63 31.30 -16.51
N GLY A 162 -24.45 31.88 -16.34
CA GLY A 162 -23.71 31.85 -15.09
C GLY A 162 -23.20 33.25 -14.73
N GLY A 163 -23.24 33.62 -13.48
CA GLY A 163 -22.59 34.85 -13.03
C GLY A 163 -23.53 36.06 -12.90
N GLU A 164 -24.74 35.84 -12.41
CA GLU A 164 -25.51 36.91 -11.77
C GLU A 164 -25.00 37.19 -10.34
#